data_56d2a862be487ada07a5eb1345e3c236
#
_entry.id   56d2a862be487ada07a5eb1345e3c236
#
_cell.length_a   1.000
_cell.length_b   1.000
_cell.length_c   1.000
_cell.angle_alpha   90.00
_cell.angle_beta   90.00
_cell.angle_gamma   90.00
#
_symmetry.space_group_name_H-M   'P 1'
#
loop_
_entity.id
_entity.type
_entity.pdbx_description
1 polymer ?
#
loop_
_entity_poly.entity_id
_entity_poly.type
_entity_poly.pdbx_seq_one_letter_code
_entity_poly.pdbx_strand_id
1 'polypeptide(L)'
;MAKKFYAVKRGRKTGLFTVWAECAAQVKGFQGAVYKGFMTEDEARAWLGGADARTEQPRSAATTIEPSAPDADYIIHTDGSCLRNPGGAGGWAAVIETAATGAVEEKSGGDPETTNNRMELTAALMALSAVPEGARVALYTDSQYLKNAFTKFWLPAWKKRGWKKADGEPVLNQDLWVQLDAAFAARQVQFHWVKGHAGNPRNERCDALAHAEAERF
;
A
#
# COMPACT_ATOMS: atom_id res chain seq x y z
N MET A 1 22.62 11.94 13.80
CA MET A 1 22.30 10.54 13.43
C MET A 1 21.09 10.11 14.23
N ALA A 2 20.02 9.67 13.58
CA ALA A 2 18.83 9.20 14.29
C ALA A 2 19.16 7.93 15.09
N LYS A 3 18.84 7.90 16.38
CA LYS A 3 18.97 6.70 17.21
C LYS A 3 18.02 5.64 16.67
N LYS A 4 18.52 4.43 16.38
CA LYS A 4 17.72 3.27 16.03
C LYS A 4 17.66 2.33 17.23
N PHE A 5 16.47 1.72 17.44
CA PHE A 5 16.26 0.72 18.47
C PHE A 5 16.13 -0.66 17.81
N TYR A 6 16.74 -1.67 18.38
CA TYR A 6 16.74 -3.04 17.86
C TYR A 6 16.11 -3.96 18.92
N ALA A 7 15.04 -4.64 18.54
CA ALA A 7 14.34 -5.58 19.41
C ALA A 7 14.66 -7.02 18.99
N VAL A 8 14.97 -7.89 19.94
CA VAL A 8 15.26 -9.31 19.73
C VAL A 8 14.21 -10.13 20.49
N LYS A 9 13.30 -10.80 19.76
CA LYS A 9 12.33 -11.76 20.33
C LYS A 9 12.95 -13.14 20.52
N ARG A 10 13.89 -13.53 19.64
CA ARG A 10 14.55 -14.83 19.68
C ARG A 10 16.02 -14.66 19.29
N GLY A 11 16.93 -15.01 20.18
CA GLY A 11 18.37 -14.88 20.06
C GLY A 11 19.05 -15.42 21.31
N ARG A 12 20.38 -15.24 21.42
CA ARG A 12 21.12 -15.61 22.66
C ARG A 12 20.61 -14.83 23.88
N LYS A 13 20.29 -13.54 23.67
CA LYS A 13 19.60 -12.71 24.66
C LYS A 13 18.49 -11.94 23.97
N THR A 14 17.28 -11.99 24.54
CA THR A 14 16.10 -11.25 24.08
C THR A 14 16.05 -9.88 24.74
N GLY A 15 15.40 -8.91 24.12
CA GLY A 15 15.24 -7.57 24.68
C GLY A 15 15.50 -6.45 23.66
N LEU A 16 15.61 -5.24 24.20
CA LEU A 16 15.82 -4.01 23.45
C LEU A 16 17.31 -3.61 23.49
N PHE A 17 17.85 -3.25 22.34
CA PHE A 17 19.24 -2.80 22.15
C PHE A 17 19.23 -1.48 21.39
N THR A 18 20.08 -0.55 21.78
CA THR A 18 20.25 0.76 21.15
C THR A 18 21.43 0.81 20.19
N VAL A 19 22.30 -0.20 20.23
CA VAL A 19 23.48 -0.33 19.39
C VAL A 19 23.39 -1.60 18.54
N TRP A 20 23.59 -1.45 17.23
CA TRP A 20 23.53 -2.59 16.31
C TRP A 20 24.53 -3.70 16.66
N ALA A 21 25.74 -3.36 17.06
CA ALA A 21 26.76 -4.35 17.41
C ALA A 21 26.31 -5.29 18.55
N GLU A 22 25.62 -4.74 19.57
CA GLU A 22 25.06 -5.51 20.68
C GLU A 22 23.92 -6.42 20.21
N CYS A 23 23.01 -5.91 19.40
CA CYS A 23 21.94 -6.71 18.80
C CYS A 23 22.50 -7.83 17.92
N ALA A 24 23.46 -7.49 17.05
CA ALA A 24 24.08 -8.45 16.14
C ALA A 24 24.77 -9.61 16.90
N ALA A 25 25.40 -9.35 18.03
CA ALA A 25 25.99 -10.38 18.89
C ALA A 25 24.95 -11.40 19.41
N GLN A 26 23.68 -11.00 19.53
CA GLN A 26 22.61 -11.88 20.01
C GLN A 26 21.99 -12.73 18.90
N VAL A 27 22.03 -12.26 17.66
CA VAL A 27 21.29 -12.88 16.54
C VAL A 27 22.20 -13.54 15.50
N LYS A 28 23.42 -13.06 15.32
CA LYS A 28 24.36 -13.59 14.32
C LYS A 28 24.79 -15.01 14.68
N GLY A 29 24.50 -15.96 13.76
CA GLY A 29 24.79 -17.38 13.97
C GLY A 29 23.86 -18.11 14.97
N PHE A 30 22.75 -17.47 15.37
CA PHE A 30 21.71 -18.11 16.17
C PHE A 30 20.59 -18.63 15.25
N GLN A 31 20.38 -19.95 15.20
CA GLN A 31 19.39 -20.58 14.34
C GLN A 31 17.97 -20.19 14.76
N GLY A 32 17.21 -19.59 13.82
CA GLY A 32 15.87 -19.12 14.08
C GLY A 32 15.79 -17.80 14.87
N ALA A 33 16.82 -16.96 14.79
CA ALA A 33 16.80 -15.61 15.38
C ALA A 33 15.65 -14.77 14.82
N VAL A 34 14.92 -14.04 15.72
CA VAL A 34 13.85 -13.13 15.38
C VAL A 34 14.17 -11.76 15.99
N TYR A 35 14.42 -10.79 15.13
CA TYR A 35 14.75 -9.43 15.54
C TYR A 35 14.28 -8.40 14.51
N LYS A 36 14.08 -7.15 14.95
CA LYS A 36 13.64 -6.04 14.08
C LYS A 36 14.18 -4.71 14.59
N GLY A 37 14.51 -3.77 13.66
CA GLY A 37 14.89 -2.39 13.97
C GLY A 37 13.70 -1.43 13.92
N PHE A 38 13.70 -0.44 14.82
CA PHE A 38 12.63 0.56 14.99
C PHE A 38 13.23 1.96 15.09
N MET A 39 12.41 2.96 14.81
CA MET A 39 12.83 4.37 14.91
C MET A 39 12.58 4.93 16.32
N THR A 40 11.64 4.35 17.08
CA THR A 40 11.30 4.74 18.45
C THR A 40 11.42 3.56 19.39
N GLU A 41 11.64 3.86 20.67
CA GLU A 41 11.72 2.86 21.74
C GLU A 41 10.35 2.22 21.99
N ASP A 42 9.28 3.02 21.92
CA ASP A 42 7.91 2.58 22.15
C ASP A 42 7.45 1.53 21.12
N GLU A 43 7.76 1.76 19.85
CA GLU A 43 7.52 0.75 18.80
C GLU A 43 8.28 -0.55 19.04
N ALA A 44 9.52 -0.46 19.48
CA ALA A 44 10.34 -1.62 19.77
C ALA A 44 9.84 -2.41 21.00
N ARG A 45 9.40 -1.71 22.04
CA ARG A 45 8.78 -2.30 23.24
C ARG A 45 7.43 -2.93 22.93
N ALA A 46 6.57 -2.26 22.17
CA ALA A 46 5.29 -2.79 21.73
C ALA A 46 5.47 -4.09 20.93
N TRP A 47 6.47 -4.14 20.05
CA TRP A 47 6.78 -5.35 19.29
C TRP A 47 7.33 -6.49 20.18
N LEU A 48 8.10 -6.20 21.22
CA LEU A 48 8.57 -7.20 22.19
C LEU A 48 7.46 -7.73 23.08
N GLY A 49 6.55 -6.86 23.53
CA GLY A 49 5.47 -7.18 24.49
C GLY A 49 4.28 -7.91 23.88
N GLY A 50 4.25 -8.18 22.56
CA GLY A 50 3.26 -9.05 21.94
C GLY A 50 3.47 -10.50 22.40
N ALA A 51 2.83 -10.86 23.52
CA ALA A 51 2.93 -12.15 24.18
C ALA A 51 2.36 -13.28 23.31
N ASP A 52 3.06 -14.41 23.32
CA ASP A 52 2.48 -15.73 23.05
C ASP A 52 1.33 -16.01 24.03
N ALA A 53 0.10 -15.95 23.55
CA ALA A 53 -1.02 -16.60 24.19
C ALA A 53 -1.66 -17.54 23.17
N ARG A 54 -1.14 -18.80 23.15
CA ARG A 54 -1.92 -19.91 22.65
C ARG A 54 -3.09 -20.12 23.59
N THR A 55 -4.25 -19.79 23.13
CA THR A 55 -5.50 -20.38 23.61
C THR A 55 -6.32 -20.72 22.36
N GLU A 56 -6.46 -22.02 22.15
CA GLU A 56 -7.35 -22.58 21.14
C GLU A 56 -8.77 -22.14 21.45
N GLN A 57 -9.41 -21.51 20.47
CA GLN A 57 -10.87 -21.44 20.40
C GLN A 57 -11.33 -21.54 18.94
N PRO A 58 -12.56 -22.01 18.65
CA PRO A 58 -12.91 -22.69 17.43
C PRO A 58 -13.06 -21.73 16.24
N ARG A 59 -12.77 -22.25 15.07
CA ARG A 59 -12.90 -21.61 13.76
C ARG A 59 -14.31 -21.08 13.53
N SER A 60 -14.49 -19.83 13.83
CA SER A 60 -15.51 -18.97 13.23
C SER A 60 -14.82 -18.15 12.16
N ALA A 61 -15.42 -18.03 10.98
CA ALA A 61 -14.89 -17.28 9.86
C ALA A 61 -14.46 -15.88 10.33
N ALA A 62 -13.15 -15.66 10.47
CA ALA A 62 -12.61 -14.37 10.82
C ALA A 62 -12.70 -13.48 9.56
N THR A 63 -13.75 -12.70 9.48
CA THR A 63 -13.73 -11.43 8.75
C THR A 63 -12.56 -10.64 9.31
N THR A 64 -11.48 -10.52 8.55
CA THR A 64 -10.35 -9.64 8.89
C THR A 64 -10.90 -8.22 8.82
N ILE A 65 -11.31 -7.68 9.97
CA ILE A 65 -11.70 -6.27 10.09
C ILE A 65 -10.39 -5.50 9.90
N GLU A 66 -10.22 -4.90 8.73
CA GLU A 66 -9.22 -3.86 8.56
C GLU A 66 -9.43 -2.78 9.62
N PRO A 67 -8.36 -2.14 10.14
CA PRO A 67 -8.55 -0.99 10.99
C PRO A 67 -9.33 0.04 10.17
N SER A 68 -10.61 0.20 10.48
CA SER A 68 -11.45 1.21 9.86
C SER A 68 -10.72 2.54 10.01
N ALA A 69 -10.49 3.26 8.93
CA ALA A 69 -10.10 4.66 9.02
C ALA A 69 -11.29 5.38 9.66
N PRO A 70 -11.24 5.77 10.94
CA PRO A 70 -12.44 6.13 11.70
C PRO A 70 -13.15 7.38 11.19
N ASP A 71 -12.55 8.08 10.20
CA ASP A 71 -13.06 9.34 9.68
C ASP A 71 -13.20 9.38 8.15
N ALA A 72 -13.15 8.24 7.45
CA ALA A 72 -13.32 8.22 6.00
C ALA A 72 -14.81 8.10 5.61
N ASP A 73 -15.22 8.84 4.57
CA ASP A 73 -16.54 8.70 3.95
C ASP A 73 -16.55 7.52 2.97
N TYR A 74 -15.38 7.26 2.35
CA TYR A 74 -15.15 6.17 1.40
C TYR A 74 -13.88 5.40 1.73
N ILE A 75 -13.97 4.08 1.65
CA ILE A 75 -12.85 3.15 1.74
C ILE A 75 -12.64 2.56 0.35
N ILE A 76 -11.48 2.79 -0.24
CA ILE A 76 -11.17 2.44 -1.63
C ILE A 76 -9.98 1.49 -1.66
N HIS A 77 -10.11 0.38 -2.38
CA HIS A 77 -9.01 -0.50 -2.74
C HIS A 77 -8.80 -0.44 -4.24
N THR A 78 -7.54 -0.43 -4.69
CA THR A 78 -7.20 -0.35 -6.11
C THR A 78 -6.06 -1.28 -6.45
N ASP A 79 -6.12 -1.83 -7.67
CA ASP A 79 -5.06 -2.64 -8.24
C ASP A 79 -4.99 -2.50 -9.76
N GLY A 80 -3.83 -2.81 -10.34
CA GLY A 80 -3.58 -2.84 -11.76
C GLY A 80 -2.76 -4.04 -12.17
N SER A 81 -3.13 -4.68 -13.27
CA SER A 81 -2.46 -5.86 -13.81
C SER A 81 -2.04 -5.66 -15.26
N CYS A 82 -0.96 -6.31 -15.67
CA CYS A 82 -0.53 -6.33 -17.07
C CYS A 82 0.04 -7.73 -17.38
N LEU A 83 -0.56 -8.43 -18.36
CA LEU A 83 -0.21 -9.83 -18.68
C LEU A 83 1.23 -9.96 -19.20
N ARG A 84 1.73 -8.96 -19.91
CA ARG A 84 3.12 -8.86 -20.35
C ARG A 84 3.61 -7.44 -20.15
N ASN A 85 4.39 -7.22 -19.15
CA ASN A 85 4.88 -5.89 -18.77
C ASN A 85 6.33 -5.65 -19.26
N PRO A 86 6.61 -4.66 -20.13
CA PRO A 86 5.67 -3.72 -20.74
C PRO A 86 5.02 -4.23 -22.03
N GLY A 87 3.93 -3.55 -22.47
CA GLY A 87 3.38 -3.65 -23.81
C GLY A 87 2.43 -4.82 -24.06
N GLY A 88 1.90 -5.45 -22.99
CA GLY A 88 0.79 -6.40 -23.10
C GLY A 88 -0.54 -5.77 -22.71
N ALA A 89 -1.61 -6.55 -22.89
CA ALA A 89 -2.91 -6.19 -22.36
C ALA A 89 -2.87 -6.06 -20.85
N GLY A 90 -3.59 -5.10 -20.33
CA GLY A 90 -3.68 -4.88 -18.89
C GLY A 90 -5.08 -4.44 -18.47
N GLY A 91 -5.33 -4.58 -17.17
CA GLY A 91 -6.57 -4.20 -16.54
C GLY A 91 -6.33 -3.42 -15.26
N TRP A 92 -7.32 -2.65 -14.87
CA TRP A 92 -7.38 -1.91 -13.62
C TRP A 92 -8.67 -2.24 -12.90
N ALA A 93 -8.65 -2.17 -11.57
CA ALA A 93 -9.86 -2.35 -10.77
C ALA A 93 -9.83 -1.50 -9.51
N ALA A 94 -11.04 -1.18 -9.04
CA ALA A 94 -11.29 -0.51 -7.79
C ALA A 94 -12.52 -1.11 -7.08
N VAL A 95 -12.41 -1.30 -5.78
CA VAL A 95 -13.51 -1.64 -4.88
C VAL A 95 -13.72 -0.45 -3.95
N ILE A 96 -14.90 0.17 -4.02
CA ILE A 96 -15.26 1.42 -3.34
C ILE A 96 -16.37 1.10 -2.34
N GLU A 97 -16.10 1.29 -1.05
CA GLU A 97 -17.10 1.15 0.00
C GLU A 97 -17.50 2.52 0.53
N THR A 98 -18.82 2.76 0.61
CA THR A 98 -19.37 3.91 1.33
C THR A 98 -19.43 3.58 2.82
N ALA A 99 -18.63 4.23 3.65
CA ALA A 99 -18.49 3.89 5.06
C ALA A 99 -19.79 3.99 5.86
N ALA A 100 -20.65 4.96 5.52
CA ALA A 100 -21.91 5.19 6.22
C ALA A 100 -22.95 4.08 6.01
N THR A 101 -22.92 3.39 4.86
CA THR A 101 -23.96 2.40 4.46
C THR A 101 -23.40 0.99 4.33
N GLY A 102 -22.08 0.83 4.23
CA GLY A 102 -21.44 -0.42 3.86
C GLY A 102 -21.68 -0.84 2.40
N ALA A 103 -22.28 0.04 1.58
CA ALA A 103 -22.50 -0.24 0.16
C ALA A 103 -21.17 -0.33 -0.56
N VAL A 104 -21.01 -1.35 -1.40
CA VAL A 104 -19.79 -1.61 -2.16
C VAL A 104 -20.09 -1.48 -3.65
N GLU A 105 -19.27 -0.69 -4.35
CA GLU A 105 -19.26 -0.56 -5.80
C GLU A 105 -17.93 -1.07 -6.35
N GLU A 106 -17.97 -1.88 -7.40
CA GLU A 106 -16.80 -2.35 -8.13
C GLU A 106 -16.69 -1.63 -9.47
N LYS A 107 -15.50 -1.17 -9.82
CA LYS A 107 -15.17 -0.59 -11.12
C LYS A 107 -13.96 -1.28 -11.69
N SER A 108 -14.00 -1.60 -12.98
CA SER A 108 -12.88 -2.19 -13.68
C SER A 108 -12.88 -1.77 -15.15
N GLY A 109 -11.76 -1.98 -15.82
CA GLY A 109 -11.60 -1.77 -17.24
C GLY A 109 -10.20 -2.18 -17.69
N GLY A 110 -9.97 -2.20 -19.01
CA GLY A 110 -8.71 -2.68 -19.56
C GLY A 110 -8.20 -1.84 -20.72
N ASP A 111 -6.97 -2.13 -21.11
CA ASP A 111 -6.25 -1.51 -22.22
C ASP A 111 -5.46 -2.62 -22.96
N PRO A 112 -5.57 -2.74 -24.30
CA PRO A 112 -4.91 -3.80 -25.06
C PRO A 112 -3.37 -3.68 -25.09
N GLU A 113 -2.83 -2.48 -24.83
CA GLU A 113 -1.39 -2.24 -24.83
C GLU A 113 -0.99 -1.24 -23.74
N THR A 114 -0.47 -1.72 -22.61
CA THR A 114 -0.20 -0.90 -21.44
C THR A 114 1.00 -1.37 -20.62
N THR A 115 1.10 -0.88 -19.40
CA THR A 115 2.06 -1.31 -18.38
C THR A 115 1.37 -1.45 -17.02
N ASN A 116 1.94 -2.28 -16.15
CA ASN A 116 1.42 -2.46 -14.79
C ASN A 116 1.27 -1.10 -14.06
N ASN A 117 2.33 -0.29 -14.04
CA ASN A 117 2.30 1.03 -13.40
C ASN A 117 1.19 1.94 -13.95
N ARG A 118 0.92 1.86 -15.28
CA ARG A 118 -0.15 2.65 -15.89
C ARG A 118 -1.51 2.21 -15.40
N MET A 119 -1.74 0.90 -15.27
CA MET A 119 -3.00 0.34 -14.75
C MET A 119 -3.20 0.66 -13.26
N GLU A 120 -2.15 0.57 -12.44
CA GLU A 120 -2.18 1.00 -11.03
C GLU A 120 -2.60 2.47 -10.88
N LEU A 121 -2.04 3.37 -11.70
CA LEU A 121 -2.42 4.79 -11.72
C LEU A 121 -3.86 5.00 -12.19
N THR A 122 -4.26 4.28 -13.25
CA THR A 122 -5.62 4.35 -13.78
C THR A 122 -6.64 3.90 -12.75
N ALA A 123 -6.38 2.80 -12.04
CA ALA A 123 -7.24 2.31 -10.96
C ALA A 123 -7.47 3.39 -9.88
N ALA A 124 -6.40 4.03 -9.40
CA ALA A 124 -6.51 5.09 -8.40
C ALA A 124 -7.26 6.33 -8.94
N LEU A 125 -6.99 6.73 -10.19
CA LEU A 125 -7.67 7.86 -10.82
C LEU A 125 -9.16 7.61 -11.00
N MET A 126 -9.53 6.46 -11.52
CA MET A 126 -10.93 6.09 -11.76
C MET A 126 -11.70 5.94 -10.46
N ALA A 127 -11.07 5.39 -9.42
CA ALA A 127 -11.68 5.27 -8.10
C ALA A 127 -11.93 6.64 -7.46
N LEU A 128 -10.94 7.52 -7.46
CA LEU A 128 -11.09 8.87 -6.91
C LEU A 128 -12.12 9.68 -7.69
N SER A 129 -12.16 9.55 -9.01
CA SER A 129 -13.15 10.24 -9.86
C SER A 129 -14.59 9.76 -9.62
N ALA A 130 -14.77 8.58 -9.05
CA ALA A 130 -16.08 8.02 -8.75
C ALA A 130 -16.70 8.54 -7.44
N VAL A 131 -15.91 9.19 -6.57
CA VAL A 131 -16.40 9.73 -5.30
C VAL A 131 -16.45 11.26 -5.35
N PRO A 132 -17.33 11.92 -4.57
CA PRO A 132 -17.49 13.37 -4.61
C PRO A 132 -16.22 14.14 -4.26
N GLU A 133 -16.11 15.35 -4.80
CA GLU A 133 -15.10 16.31 -4.32
C GLU A 133 -15.36 16.68 -2.86
N GLY A 134 -14.29 16.94 -2.11
CA GLY A 134 -14.35 17.21 -0.69
C GLY A 134 -14.46 15.96 0.19
N ALA A 135 -14.76 14.78 -0.37
CA ALA A 135 -14.89 13.53 0.39
C ALA A 135 -13.58 13.16 1.11
N ARG A 136 -13.72 12.56 2.28
CA ARG A 136 -12.65 11.93 3.04
C ARG A 136 -12.49 10.49 2.55
N VAL A 137 -11.34 10.16 1.99
CA VAL A 137 -11.07 8.88 1.35
C VAL A 137 -9.91 8.17 2.01
N ALA A 138 -10.11 6.93 2.43
CA ALA A 138 -9.03 6.00 2.77
C ALA A 138 -8.71 5.16 1.53
N LEU A 139 -7.58 5.45 0.87
CA LEU A 139 -7.14 4.77 -0.35
C LEU A 139 -6.09 3.70 -0.03
N TYR A 140 -6.43 2.45 -0.29
CA TYR A 140 -5.58 1.27 -0.11
C TYR A 140 -5.07 0.76 -1.46
N THR A 141 -3.76 0.52 -1.56
CA THR A 141 -3.12 -0.06 -2.74
C THR A 141 -1.80 -0.73 -2.36
N ASP A 142 -1.40 -1.74 -3.11
CA ASP A 142 -0.08 -2.37 -3.00
C ASP A 142 0.94 -1.80 -4.01
N SER A 143 0.53 -0.85 -4.84
CA SER A 143 1.40 -0.15 -5.77
C SER A 143 2.58 0.53 -5.09
N GLN A 144 3.78 0.03 -5.34
CA GLN A 144 5.02 0.68 -4.90
C GLN A 144 5.26 2.00 -5.65
N TYR A 145 4.75 2.10 -6.88
CA TYR A 145 4.91 3.28 -7.71
C TYR A 145 4.11 4.45 -7.15
N LEU A 146 2.82 4.23 -6.85
CA LEU A 146 1.98 5.19 -6.13
C LEU A 146 2.57 5.55 -4.77
N LYS A 147 2.90 4.56 -3.95
CA LYS A 147 3.47 4.76 -2.62
C LYS A 147 4.70 5.66 -2.65
N ASN A 148 5.65 5.39 -3.56
CA ASN A 148 6.89 6.15 -3.64
C ASN A 148 6.66 7.60 -4.09
N ALA A 149 5.71 7.86 -4.97
CA ALA A 149 5.39 9.21 -5.43
C ALA A 149 4.94 10.11 -4.26
N PHE A 150 4.17 9.56 -3.31
CA PHE A 150 3.73 10.27 -2.11
C PHE A 150 4.78 10.28 -1.00
N THR A 151 5.31 9.13 -0.61
CA THR A 151 6.21 9.00 0.56
C THR A 151 7.60 9.56 0.32
N LYS A 152 8.06 9.57 -0.92
CA LYS A 152 9.36 10.14 -1.33
C LYS A 152 9.26 11.54 -1.92
N PHE A 153 8.08 12.15 -1.85
CA PHE A 153 7.83 13.50 -2.36
C PHE A 153 8.20 13.69 -3.84
N TRP A 154 8.01 12.65 -4.67
CA TRP A 154 8.32 12.73 -6.10
C TRP A 154 7.37 13.71 -6.81
N LEU A 155 6.09 13.66 -6.49
CA LEU A 155 5.07 14.48 -7.15
C LEU A 155 5.34 15.99 -7.02
N PRO A 156 5.58 16.55 -5.81
CA PRO A 156 5.97 17.95 -5.66
C PRO A 156 7.27 18.29 -6.39
N ALA A 157 8.25 17.37 -6.38
CA ALA A 157 9.52 17.57 -7.04
C ALA A 157 9.39 17.57 -8.58
N TRP A 158 8.54 16.72 -9.15
CA TRP A 158 8.24 16.69 -10.58
C TRP A 158 7.51 17.96 -11.02
N LYS A 159 6.50 18.40 -10.29
CA LYS A 159 5.78 19.67 -10.54
C LYS A 159 6.73 20.86 -10.57
N LYS A 160 7.63 20.98 -9.58
CA LYS A 160 8.64 22.04 -9.51
C LYS A 160 9.60 22.05 -10.70
N ARG A 161 9.89 20.87 -11.29
CA ARG A 161 10.79 20.71 -12.45
C ARG A 161 10.05 20.65 -13.79
N GLY A 162 8.78 21.01 -13.85
CA GLY A 162 7.98 20.96 -15.08
C GLY A 162 7.80 19.51 -15.59
N TRP A 163 7.49 18.59 -14.69
CA TRP A 163 7.27 17.17 -14.94
C TRP A 163 8.49 16.42 -15.49
N LYS A 164 9.67 16.79 -14.99
CA LYS A 164 10.93 16.09 -15.30
C LYS A 164 11.49 15.38 -14.07
N LYS A 165 12.12 14.23 -14.32
CA LYS A 165 12.90 13.49 -13.33
C LYS A 165 14.17 14.27 -12.96
N ALA A 166 14.96 13.77 -11.99
CA ALA A 166 16.21 14.39 -11.55
C ALA A 166 17.30 14.40 -12.64
N ASP A 167 17.26 13.42 -13.53
CA ASP A 167 18.13 13.27 -14.70
C ASP A 167 17.74 14.13 -15.90
N GLY A 168 16.63 14.90 -15.81
CA GLY A 168 16.10 15.76 -16.86
C GLY A 168 15.12 15.08 -17.82
N GLU A 169 14.98 13.75 -17.74
CA GLU A 169 14.04 12.99 -18.55
C GLU A 169 12.59 13.26 -18.17
N PRO A 170 11.61 13.17 -19.09
CA PRO A 170 10.20 13.28 -18.78
C PRO A 170 9.74 12.23 -17.75
N VAL A 171 8.80 12.61 -16.89
CA VAL A 171 8.14 11.66 -15.98
C VAL A 171 7.27 10.71 -16.81
N LEU A 172 7.44 9.40 -16.61
CA LEU A 172 6.57 8.40 -17.23
C LEU A 172 5.13 8.52 -16.69
N ASN A 173 4.15 8.30 -17.57
CA ASN A 173 2.72 8.42 -17.25
C ASN A 173 2.34 9.81 -16.72
N GLN A 174 2.99 10.86 -17.21
CA GLN A 174 2.72 12.25 -16.81
C GLN A 174 1.25 12.61 -16.98
N ASP A 175 0.62 12.14 -18.05
CA ASP A 175 -0.80 12.32 -18.35
C ASP A 175 -1.71 11.87 -17.19
N LEU A 176 -1.43 10.72 -16.60
CA LEU A 176 -2.15 10.19 -15.45
C LEU A 176 -1.78 10.91 -14.15
N TRP A 177 -0.49 11.23 -13.96
CA TRP A 177 -0.04 11.93 -12.76
C TRP A 177 -0.62 13.32 -12.62
N VAL A 178 -0.80 14.07 -13.73
CA VAL A 178 -1.45 15.39 -13.72
C VAL A 178 -2.90 15.27 -13.26
N GLN A 179 -3.63 14.28 -13.78
CA GLN A 179 -5.02 14.04 -13.42
C GLN A 179 -5.15 13.55 -11.97
N LEU A 180 -4.26 12.64 -11.55
CA LEU A 180 -4.22 12.15 -10.17
C LEU A 180 -3.92 13.26 -9.17
N ASP A 181 -2.97 14.16 -9.46
CA ASP A 181 -2.66 15.31 -8.61
C ASP A 181 -3.90 16.19 -8.39
N ALA A 182 -4.66 16.44 -9.45
CA ALA A 182 -5.93 17.17 -9.35
C ALA A 182 -6.99 16.39 -8.55
N ALA A 183 -7.12 15.09 -8.79
CA ALA A 183 -8.07 14.24 -8.07
C ALA A 183 -7.77 14.14 -6.56
N PHE A 184 -6.49 14.08 -6.20
CA PHE A 184 -6.04 14.13 -4.81
C PHE A 184 -6.27 15.49 -4.17
N ALA A 185 -6.00 16.59 -4.89
CA ALA A 185 -6.22 17.95 -4.39
C ALA A 185 -7.70 18.26 -4.15
N ALA A 186 -8.60 17.63 -4.92
CA ALA A 186 -10.04 17.81 -4.78
C ALA A 186 -10.66 17.01 -3.61
N ARG A 187 -9.91 16.15 -2.94
CA ARG A 187 -10.40 15.25 -1.87
C ARG A 187 -9.43 15.21 -0.70
N GLN A 188 -9.90 14.77 0.46
CA GLN A 188 -9.07 14.54 1.65
C GLN A 188 -8.62 13.07 1.66
N VAL A 189 -7.54 12.75 0.94
CA VAL A 189 -7.11 11.36 0.76
C VAL A 189 -6.06 10.96 1.81
N GLN A 190 -6.37 9.93 2.58
CA GLN A 190 -5.41 9.19 3.40
C GLN A 190 -4.92 7.99 2.60
N PHE A 191 -3.63 7.94 2.34
CA PHE A 191 -3.00 6.89 1.55
C PHE A 191 -2.49 5.75 2.45
N HIS A 192 -2.94 4.53 2.18
CA HIS A 192 -2.55 3.32 2.88
C HIS A 192 -1.91 2.33 1.92
N TRP A 193 -0.65 2.02 2.16
CA TRP A 193 0.00 0.95 1.42
C TRP A 193 -0.26 -0.38 2.11
N VAL A 194 -0.76 -1.36 1.36
CA VAL A 194 -0.93 -2.74 1.78
C VAL A 194 0.09 -3.63 1.10
N LYS A 195 0.34 -4.79 1.67
CA LYS A 195 1.18 -5.78 1.01
C LYS A 195 0.31 -6.60 0.07
N GLY A 196 0.69 -6.67 -1.21
CA GLY A 196 0.01 -7.50 -2.20
C GLY A 196 0.01 -8.98 -1.80
N HIS A 197 -1.05 -9.69 -2.14
CA HIS A 197 -1.28 -11.12 -1.87
C HIS A 197 -1.06 -11.51 -0.39
N ALA A 198 -1.49 -10.66 0.53
CA ALA A 198 -1.31 -10.87 1.98
C ALA A 198 -2.62 -11.19 2.71
N GLY A 199 -3.65 -11.64 2.00
CA GLY A 199 -4.92 -12.04 2.59
C GLY A 199 -5.90 -10.88 2.85
N ASN A 200 -5.69 -9.72 2.20
CA ASN A 200 -6.66 -8.63 2.20
C ASN A 200 -7.75 -8.94 1.15
N PRO A 201 -9.00 -9.27 1.56
CA PRO A 201 -10.01 -9.73 0.61
C PRO A 201 -10.37 -8.71 -0.46
N ARG A 202 -10.31 -7.40 -0.14
CA ARG A 202 -10.64 -6.34 -1.11
C ARG A 202 -9.52 -6.09 -2.10
N ASN A 203 -8.26 -6.15 -1.64
CA ASN A 203 -7.10 -6.07 -2.55
C ASN A 203 -7.07 -7.28 -3.49
N GLU A 204 -7.30 -8.48 -2.96
CA GLU A 204 -7.39 -9.71 -3.78
C GLU A 204 -8.59 -9.67 -4.75
N ARG A 205 -9.68 -9.00 -4.38
CA ARG A 205 -10.79 -8.77 -5.30
C ARG A 205 -10.41 -7.82 -6.43
N CYS A 206 -9.68 -6.72 -6.14
CA CYS A 206 -9.15 -5.82 -7.15
C CYS A 206 -8.18 -6.55 -8.10
N ASP A 207 -7.24 -7.35 -7.56
CA ASP A 207 -6.31 -8.16 -8.37
C ASP A 207 -7.08 -9.08 -9.34
N ALA A 208 -8.07 -9.82 -8.84
CA ALA A 208 -8.87 -10.72 -9.66
C ALA A 208 -9.65 -9.98 -10.77
N LEU A 209 -10.24 -8.82 -10.46
CA LEU A 209 -10.95 -8.00 -11.44
C LEU A 209 -10.00 -7.41 -12.49
N ALA A 210 -8.87 -6.85 -12.06
CA ALA A 210 -7.87 -6.27 -12.95
C ALA A 210 -7.29 -7.33 -13.90
N HIS A 211 -7.00 -8.53 -13.38
CA HIS A 211 -6.53 -9.64 -14.20
C HIS A 211 -7.57 -10.08 -15.23
N ALA A 212 -8.83 -10.24 -14.81
CA ALA A 212 -9.93 -10.60 -15.71
C ALA A 212 -10.13 -9.57 -16.83
N GLU A 213 -9.98 -8.27 -16.55
CA GLU A 213 -10.05 -7.23 -17.59
C GLU A 213 -8.87 -7.31 -18.57
N ALA A 214 -7.67 -7.64 -18.08
CA ALA A 214 -6.50 -7.82 -18.95
C ALA A 214 -6.64 -9.04 -19.89
N GLU A 215 -7.32 -10.11 -19.44
CA GLU A 215 -7.56 -11.33 -20.24
C GLU A 215 -8.62 -11.15 -21.35
N ARG A 216 -9.32 -10.00 -21.40
CA ARG A 216 -10.34 -9.72 -22.44
C ARG A 216 -9.75 -9.33 -23.80
N PHE A 217 -8.47 -9.03 -23.87
CA PHE A 217 -7.72 -8.62 -25.05
C PHE A 217 -6.73 -9.68 -25.50
#